data_1d049ca2e2016a7a61f9f69952ea30c1
#
_entry.id   1d049ca2e2016a7a61f9f69952ea30c1
#
_cell.length_a   1.000
_cell.length_b   1.000
_cell.length_c   1.000
_cell.angle_alpha   90.00
_cell.angle_beta   90.00
_cell.angle_gamma   90.00
#
_symmetry.space_group_name_H-M   'P 1'
#
loop_
_entity.id
_entity.type
_entity.pdbx_description
1 polymer ?
#
loop_
_entity_poly.entity_id
_entity_poly.type
_entity_poly.pdbx_seq_one_letter_code
_entity_poly.pdbx_strand_id
1 'polypeptide(L)'
;MKVSINRAKKTLIGNRRNGYTLPTNNKLYPAQWNWDSGFIALGYSYFNLNFALKEINTLLDGQWKDGMVPHILFHNTKTNYYPNYTAWNCGNKIHSSGISQPPILATIIKEILDKNKIT
;
A
#
# COMPACT_ATOMS: atom_id res chain seq x y z
N MET A 1 11.04 25.67 -0.54
CA MET A 1 9.97 25.21 0.39
C MET A 1 10.55 24.11 1.28
N LYS A 2 10.67 24.33 2.59
CA LYS A 2 11.09 23.26 3.51
C LYS A 2 9.88 22.37 3.81
N VAL A 3 9.86 21.15 3.26
CA VAL A 3 8.91 20.12 3.68
C VAL A 3 9.28 19.69 5.10
N SER A 4 8.35 19.80 6.03
CA SER A 4 8.57 19.32 7.40
C SER A 4 8.55 17.79 7.42
N ILE A 5 9.70 17.16 7.62
CA ILE A 5 9.82 15.70 7.76
C ILE A 5 8.91 15.18 8.89
N ASN A 6 8.81 15.91 10.00
CA ASN A 6 7.94 15.51 11.12
C ASN A 6 6.45 15.51 10.72
N ARG A 7 6.01 16.46 9.91
CA ARG A 7 4.63 16.49 9.39
C ARG A 7 4.37 15.33 8.44
N ALA A 8 5.32 15.01 7.55
CA ALA A 8 5.23 13.88 6.65
C ALA A 8 5.12 12.55 7.41
N LYS A 9 5.97 12.32 8.41
CA LYS A 9 5.89 11.15 9.30
C LYS A 9 4.54 11.05 10.00
N LYS A 10 4.05 12.17 10.55
CA LYS A 10 2.75 12.23 11.24
C LYS A 10 1.61 11.87 10.30
N THR A 11 1.65 12.33 9.05
CA THR A 11 0.64 12.00 8.04
C THR A 11 0.64 10.49 7.73
N LEU A 12 1.81 9.90 7.47
CA LEU A 12 1.92 8.46 7.20
C LEU A 12 1.39 7.63 8.38
N ILE A 13 1.80 7.94 9.59
CA ILE A 13 1.36 7.22 10.80
C ILE A 13 -0.14 7.41 11.02
N GLY A 14 -0.68 8.61 10.81
CA GLY A 14 -2.11 8.90 10.98
C GLY A 14 -3.00 8.13 9.99
N ASN A 15 -2.50 7.86 8.79
CA ASN A 15 -3.21 7.10 7.75
C ASN A 15 -2.99 5.58 7.86
N ARG A 16 -2.11 5.13 8.76
CA ARG A 16 -1.82 3.71 8.93
C ARG A 16 -2.98 2.97 9.56
N ARG A 17 -3.24 1.77 9.06
CA ARG A 17 -4.22 0.80 9.57
C ARG A 17 -3.50 -0.50 9.94
N ASN A 18 -4.24 -1.57 10.13
CA ASN A 18 -3.65 -2.86 10.47
C ASN A 18 -2.85 -3.46 9.30
N GLY A 19 -1.57 -3.08 9.23
CA GLY A 19 -0.63 -3.61 8.24
C GLY A 19 -0.58 -2.89 6.91
N TYR A 20 -1.44 -1.91 6.66
CA TYR A 20 -1.45 -1.08 5.44
C TYR A 20 -1.74 0.38 5.77
N THR A 21 -1.53 1.25 4.80
CA THR A 21 -1.70 2.69 4.97
C THR A 21 -2.61 3.24 3.87
N LEU A 22 -3.54 4.08 4.26
CA LEU A 22 -4.41 4.76 3.30
C LEU A 22 -3.62 5.84 2.56
N PRO A 23 -3.82 6.02 1.23
CA PRO A 23 -3.17 7.10 0.47
C PRO A 23 -3.52 8.50 0.99
N THR A 24 -4.73 8.64 1.51
CA THR A 24 -5.22 9.87 2.14
C THR A 24 -6.14 9.51 3.32
N ASN A 25 -7.22 10.25 3.53
CA ASN A 25 -8.16 9.96 4.61
C ASN A 25 -9.19 8.89 4.22
N ASN A 26 -9.87 8.32 5.21
CA ASN A 26 -10.87 7.25 5.04
C ASN A 26 -12.01 7.57 4.06
N LYS A 27 -12.32 8.84 3.83
CA LYS A 27 -13.49 9.22 3.02
C LYS A 27 -13.21 9.13 1.53
N LEU A 28 -11.97 9.43 1.13
CA LEU A 28 -11.63 9.57 -0.28
C LEU A 28 -11.03 8.27 -0.85
N TYR A 29 -10.05 7.70 -0.19
CA TYR A 29 -9.38 6.46 -0.62
C TYR A 29 -9.27 5.47 0.54
N PRO A 30 -10.36 4.76 0.88
CA PRO A 30 -10.45 3.95 2.10
C PRO A 30 -9.94 2.51 1.94
N ALA A 31 -8.93 2.29 1.13
CA ALA A 31 -8.36 0.98 0.84
C ALA A 31 -6.83 1.07 0.68
N GLN A 32 -6.18 -0.05 0.38
CA GLN A 32 -4.78 -0.09 0.04
C GLN A 32 -4.60 -0.03 -1.48
N TRP A 33 -3.90 0.98 -1.98
CA TRP A 33 -3.53 1.10 -3.39
C TRP A 33 -2.09 0.63 -3.62
N ASN A 34 -1.85 -0.02 -4.75
CA ASN A 34 -0.60 -0.70 -5.09
C ASN A 34 0.61 0.26 -5.11
N TRP A 35 0.65 1.18 -6.06
CA TRP A 35 1.83 2.05 -6.19
C TRP A 35 1.95 3.03 -5.01
N ASP A 36 0.82 3.46 -4.43
CA ASP A 36 0.81 4.27 -3.21
C ASP A 36 1.51 3.54 -2.06
N SER A 37 1.19 2.26 -1.84
CA SER A 37 1.87 1.43 -0.85
C SER A 37 3.36 1.31 -1.11
N GLY A 38 3.78 1.24 -2.37
CA GLY A 38 5.19 1.29 -2.72
C GLY A 38 5.87 2.57 -2.23
N PHE A 39 5.35 3.73 -2.59
CA PHE A 39 5.89 5.02 -2.14
C PHE A 39 5.79 5.22 -0.63
N ILE A 40 4.69 4.78 -0.02
CA ILE A 40 4.49 4.81 1.44
C ILE A 40 5.55 3.96 2.14
N ALA A 41 5.80 2.74 1.65
CA ALA A 41 6.83 1.85 2.19
C ALA A 41 8.23 2.47 2.06
N LEU A 42 8.53 3.09 0.92
CA LEU A 42 9.77 3.84 0.74
C LEU A 42 9.89 4.96 1.79
N GLY A 43 8.83 5.72 2.00
CA GLY A 43 8.77 6.75 3.04
C GLY A 43 9.02 6.18 4.45
N TYR A 44 8.34 5.09 4.82
CA TYR A 44 8.57 4.41 6.10
C TYR A 44 10.00 3.92 6.26
N SER A 45 10.65 3.43 5.21
CA SER A 45 12.01 2.89 5.28
C SER A 45 13.06 3.87 5.79
N TYR A 46 12.75 5.18 5.80
CA TYR A 46 13.62 6.22 6.35
C TYR A 46 13.55 6.36 7.86
N PHE A 47 12.51 5.82 8.51
CA PHE A 47 12.36 5.96 9.96
C PHE A 47 11.77 4.73 10.68
N ASN A 48 11.17 3.80 9.96
CA ASN A 48 10.64 2.56 10.54
C ASN A 48 10.57 1.46 9.48
N LEU A 49 11.65 0.69 9.35
CA LEU A 49 11.76 -0.39 8.37
C LEU A 49 10.68 -1.46 8.54
N ASN A 50 10.28 -1.78 9.78
CA ASN A 50 9.23 -2.77 10.03
C ASN A 50 7.89 -2.34 9.44
N PHE A 51 7.56 -1.05 9.48
CA PHE A 51 6.35 -0.53 8.84
C PHE A 51 6.44 -0.63 7.31
N ALA A 52 7.62 -0.35 6.74
CA ALA A 52 7.85 -0.49 5.30
C ALA A 52 7.64 -1.93 4.83
N LEU A 53 8.28 -2.89 5.50
CA LEU A 53 8.17 -4.30 5.16
C LEU A 53 6.74 -4.83 5.37
N LYS A 54 6.06 -4.39 6.43
CA LYS A 54 4.68 -4.80 6.69
C LYS A 54 3.72 -4.26 5.63
N GLU A 55 3.90 -3.02 5.17
CA GLU A 55 3.12 -2.41 4.10
C GLU A 55 3.22 -3.24 2.81
N ILE A 56 4.45 -3.59 2.42
CA ILE A 56 4.72 -4.40 1.22
C ILE A 56 4.15 -5.81 1.36
N ASN A 57 4.40 -6.48 2.49
CA ASN A 57 3.92 -7.84 2.69
C ASN A 57 2.39 -7.90 2.67
N THR A 58 1.71 -6.94 3.28
CA THR A 58 0.24 -6.87 3.25
C THR A 58 -0.29 -6.66 1.83
N LEU A 59 0.41 -5.87 1.01
CA LEU A 59 0.06 -5.72 -0.41
C LEU A 59 0.26 -7.04 -1.18
N LEU A 60 1.38 -7.73 -0.96
CA LEU A 60 1.69 -9.00 -1.62
C LEU A 60 0.80 -10.16 -1.16
N ASP A 61 0.21 -10.10 0.03
CA ASP A 61 -0.81 -11.06 0.47
C ASP A 61 -2.04 -11.05 -0.45
N GLY A 62 -2.29 -9.96 -1.16
CA GLY A 62 -3.33 -9.85 -2.17
C GLY A 62 -2.92 -10.24 -3.59
N GLN A 63 -1.68 -10.66 -3.81
CA GLN A 63 -1.18 -11.08 -5.12
C GLN A 63 -1.97 -12.28 -5.64
N TRP A 64 -2.33 -12.26 -6.91
CA TRP A 64 -3.02 -13.35 -7.58
C TRP A 64 -2.07 -14.50 -7.92
N LYS A 65 -2.66 -15.66 -8.21
CA LYS A 65 -1.86 -16.90 -8.55
C LYS A 65 -1.02 -16.73 -9.80
N ASP A 66 -1.44 -15.89 -10.74
CA ASP A 66 -0.71 -15.55 -11.96
C ASP A 66 0.39 -14.50 -11.76
N GLY A 67 0.54 -13.99 -10.54
CA GLY A 67 1.56 -13.03 -10.17
C GLY A 67 1.07 -11.57 -10.21
N MET A 68 -0.14 -11.28 -10.68
CA MET A 68 -0.66 -9.92 -10.70
C MET A 68 -0.82 -9.36 -9.28
N VAL A 69 -0.29 -8.18 -9.03
CA VAL A 69 -0.57 -7.40 -7.83
C VAL A 69 -1.68 -6.40 -8.17
N PRO A 70 -2.87 -6.54 -7.56
CA PRO A 70 -4.01 -5.67 -7.87
C PRO A 70 -3.74 -4.20 -7.58
N HIS A 71 -4.44 -3.30 -8.30
CA HIS A 71 -4.31 -1.87 -8.03
C HIS A 71 -4.96 -1.46 -6.71
N ILE A 72 -6.00 -2.17 -6.24
CA ILE A 72 -6.67 -1.93 -4.96
C ILE A 72 -6.86 -3.26 -4.22
N LEU A 73 -6.59 -3.26 -2.91
CA LEU A 73 -7.01 -4.29 -1.96
C LEU A 73 -8.03 -3.71 -0.98
N PHE A 74 -9.17 -4.36 -0.87
CA PHE A 74 -10.28 -3.96 -0.01
C PHE A 74 -10.22 -4.69 1.34
N HIS A 75 -9.37 -4.24 2.25
CA HIS A 75 -9.29 -4.79 3.61
C HIS A 75 -10.52 -4.47 4.46
N ASN A 76 -11.16 -3.33 4.20
CA ASN A 76 -12.40 -2.91 4.82
C ASN A 76 -13.51 -2.84 3.78
N THR A 77 -14.55 -3.65 3.95
CA THR A 77 -15.69 -3.71 3.03
C THR A 77 -16.82 -2.75 3.41
N LYS A 78 -16.72 -2.07 4.56
CA LYS A 78 -17.71 -1.11 5.06
C LYS A 78 -17.34 0.32 4.67
N THR A 79 -17.24 0.60 3.38
CA THR A 79 -16.90 1.93 2.86
C THR A 79 -17.87 2.33 1.75
N ASN A 80 -17.96 3.63 1.50
CA ASN A 80 -18.77 4.19 0.41
C ASN A 80 -17.99 4.37 -0.89
N TYR A 81 -16.77 3.84 -0.98
CA TYR A 81 -15.95 3.94 -2.19
C TYR A 81 -16.55 3.10 -3.33
N TYR A 82 -16.61 3.69 -4.51
CA TYR A 82 -17.04 3.01 -5.73
C TYR A 82 -16.03 3.25 -6.86
N PRO A 83 -15.72 2.25 -7.68
CA PRO A 83 -16.17 0.86 -7.64
C PRO A 83 -15.61 0.08 -6.45
N ASN A 84 -16.51 -0.56 -5.68
CA ASN A 84 -16.19 -1.29 -4.46
C ASN A 84 -15.86 -2.77 -4.76
N TYR A 85 -15.59 -3.55 -3.71
CA TYR A 85 -15.25 -4.96 -3.85
C TYR A 85 -16.38 -5.79 -4.51
N THR A 86 -17.64 -5.42 -4.33
CA THR A 86 -18.79 -6.09 -4.97
C THR A 86 -18.83 -5.80 -6.46
N ALA A 87 -18.55 -4.56 -6.87
CA ALA A 87 -18.51 -4.18 -8.28
C ALA A 87 -17.37 -4.90 -9.03
N TRP A 88 -16.21 -5.03 -8.42
CA TRP A 88 -15.08 -5.79 -8.99
C TRP A 88 -15.32 -7.29 -8.96
N ASN A 89 -15.91 -7.80 -7.89
CA ASN A 89 -16.23 -9.21 -7.67
C ASN A 89 -15.06 -10.17 -7.97
N CYS A 90 -13.87 -9.80 -7.54
CA CYS A 90 -12.65 -10.58 -7.75
C CYS A 90 -11.68 -10.45 -6.56
N GLY A 91 -10.58 -11.15 -6.64
CA GLY A 91 -9.58 -11.24 -5.60
C GLY A 91 -9.29 -12.70 -5.24
N ASN A 92 -8.26 -12.90 -4.43
CA ASN A 92 -7.88 -14.23 -3.94
C ASN A 92 -8.23 -14.33 -2.44
N LYS A 93 -7.24 -14.20 -1.56
CA LYS A 93 -7.49 -14.16 -0.10
C LYS A 93 -8.15 -12.85 0.34
N ILE A 94 -7.90 -11.78 -0.40
CA ILE A 94 -8.39 -10.42 -0.11
C ILE A 94 -9.18 -9.97 -1.33
N HIS A 95 -10.33 -9.34 -1.10
CA HIS A 95 -11.08 -8.70 -2.19
C HIS A 95 -10.23 -7.65 -2.88
N SER A 96 -10.24 -7.63 -4.20
CA SER A 96 -9.39 -6.74 -4.98
C SER A 96 -10.07 -6.21 -6.23
N SER A 97 -9.40 -5.27 -6.90
CA SER A 97 -9.69 -4.96 -8.30
C SER A 97 -9.10 -6.03 -9.23
N GLY A 98 -9.60 -6.06 -10.47
CA GLY A 98 -9.13 -6.98 -11.51
C GLY A 98 -8.08 -6.39 -12.44
N ILE A 99 -7.45 -5.29 -12.07
CA ILE A 99 -6.37 -4.63 -12.84
C ILE A 99 -5.20 -4.29 -11.92
N SER A 100 -4.02 -4.02 -12.50
CA SER A 100 -2.85 -3.55 -11.78
C SER A 100 -2.60 -2.06 -12.01
N GLN A 101 -1.67 -1.49 -11.27
CA GLN A 101 -1.12 -0.13 -11.47
C GLN A 101 0.28 -0.21 -12.11
N PRO A 102 0.91 0.94 -12.46
CA PRO A 102 2.28 0.94 -12.95
C PRO A 102 3.23 0.12 -12.07
N PRO A 103 4.04 -0.78 -12.64
CA PRO A 103 4.78 -1.82 -11.91
C PRO A 103 6.08 -1.29 -11.27
N ILE A 104 5.96 -0.31 -10.38
CA ILE A 104 7.11 0.30 -9.69
C ILE A 104 7.56 -0.45 -8.44
N LEU A 105 6.76 -1.41 -7.97
CA LEU A 105 6.96 -2.06 -6.67
C LEU A 105 8.33 -2.74 -6.57
N ALA A 106 8.76 -3.46 -7.61
CA ALA A 106 10.06 -4.14 -7.62
C ALA A 106 11.23 -3.15 -7.47
N THR A 107 11.17 -2.01 -8.16
CA THR A 107 12.17 -0.94 -8.06
C THR A 107 12.23 -0.38 -6.64
N ILE A 108 11.07 -0.12 -6.04
CA ILE A 108 10.98 0.39 -4.67
C ILE A 108 11.50 -0.62 -3.66
N ILE A 109 11.13 -1.89 -3.79
CA ILE A 109 11.64 -2.96 -2.92
C ILE A 109 13.15 -3.04 -2.99
N LYS A 110 13.71 -3.04 -4.21
CA LYS A 110 15.16 -3.03 -4.40
C LYS A 110 15.81 -1.85 -3.68
N GLU A 111 15.27 -0.65 -3.83
CA GLU A 111 15.82 0.55 -3.17
C GLU A 111 15.76 0.45 -1.64
N ILE A 112 14.67 -0.06 -1.08
CA ILE A 112 14.55 -0.29 0.36
C ILE A 112 15.59 -1.30 0.85
N LEU A 113 15.76 -2.41 0.14
CA LEU A 113 16.73 -3.46 0.50
C LEU A 113 18.17 -2.94 0.44
N ASP A 114 18.54 -2.30 -0.66
CA ASP A 114 19.89 -1.75 -0.86
C ASP A 114 20.23 -0.72 0.22
N LYS A 115 19.34 0.23 0.46
CA LYS A 115 19.51 1.28 1.46
C LYS A 115 19.67 0.73 2.88
N ASN A 116 18.99 -0.34 3.21
CA ASN A 116 19.04 -0.96 4.54
C ASN A 116 20.01 -2.14 4.61
N LYS A 117 20.79 -2.38 3.53
CA LYS A 117 21.79 -3.48 3.44
C LYS A 117 21.17 -4.85 3.72
N ILE A 118 19.97 -5.09 3.23
CA ILE A 118 19.27 -6.38 3.33
C ILE A 118 19.57 -7.18 2.05
N THR A 119 20.04 -8.39 2.23
CA THR A 119 20.35 -9.33 1.14
C THR A 119 19.23 -10.36 0.93
#